data_b4dfd2bdd4e759bdfe2419a16009be9d
#
_entry.id   b4dfd2bdd4e759bdfe2419a16009be9d
#
_cell.length_a   1.000
_cell.length_b   1.000
_cell.length_c   1.000
_cell.angle_alpha   90.00
_cell.angle_beta   90.00
_cell.angle_gamma   90.00
#
_symmetry.space_group_name_H-M   'P 1'
#
loop_
_entity.id
_entity.type
_entity.pdbx_description
1 polymer ?
#
loop_
_entity_poly.entity_id
_entity_poly.type
_entity_poly.pdbx_seq_one_letter_code
_entity_poly.pdbx_strand_id
1 'polypeptide(L)'
;MQSNSVSNPHLKNKRIRSLLLALLIIAALSLYVFNASRPGRSVEGCLQGCAVAGERKPGPLRLVSLNMLHGFPSFSDLPLRLALIAGEVQRLDADIVLLQEAPWTMRTGNGAKDLAGQLGYNYVYYRANGNRHLIFFEEGEAILSRFPLKDVAFTELQPRMGFFESRVSMSVSAITPLGKLSLFVVHLTDKDPRVREGQVASLKQFVETHTDGHAVVAGDFNSREDSPSIKGLSADWNDTFRTLHPADPGLTCCIDDLHAGPQEPLEERIDYIFLLPKESQVVSARKVFDQPYRVDSGWQWASDHIGLFIEIKP
;
A
#
# COMPACT_ATOMS: atom_id res chain seq x y z
N MET A 1 5.46 28.29 70.18
CA MET A 1 6.64 28.34 69.30
C MET A 1 6.19 27.94 67.90
N GLN A 2 6.00 28.93 67.02
CA GLN A 2 5.72 28.66 65.60
C GLN A 2 7.07 28.63 64.86
N SER A 3 7.42 27.48 64.30
CA SER A 3 8.61 27.35 63.44
C SER A 3 8.28 27.88 62.03
N ASN A 4 8.68 29.07 61.73
CA ASN A 4 8.66 29.57 60.35
C ASN A 4 9.72 28.82 59.52
N SER A 5 9.30 27.86 58.70
CA SER A 5 10.17 27.23 57.72
C SER A 5 10.42 28.21 56.58
N VAL A 6 11.57 28.88 56.60
CA VAL A 6 12.05 29.73 55.50
C VAL A 6 12.40 28.84 54.33
N SER A 7 11.54 28.79 53.31
CA SER A 7 11.79 28.06 52.07
C SER A 7 12.92 28.71 51.29
N ASN A 8 14.03 28.00 51.10
CA ASN A 8 15.21 28.50 50.39
C ASN A 8 14.87 28.82 48.89
N PRO A 9 14.90 30.07 48.44
CA PRO A 9 14.47 30.49 47.12
C PRO A 9 15.31 29.84 45.99
N HIS A 10 16.57 29.46 46.24
CA HIS A 10 17.40 28.73 45.29
C HIS A 10 16.94 27.32 45.01
N LEU A 11 16.42 26.60 46.02
CA LEU A 11 15.86 25.27 45.88
C LEU A 11 14.53 25.31 45.12
N LYS A 12 13.71 26.33 45.32
CA LYS A 12 12.44 26.53 44.60
C LYS A 12 12.69 26.80 43.10
N ASN A 13 13.65 27.68 42.79
CA ASN A 13 14.04 27.98 41.41
C ASN A 13 14.63 26.75 40.68
N LYS A 14 15.42 25.90 41.37
CA LYS A 14 16.00 24.68 40.81
C LYS A 14 14.92 23.65 40.48
N ARG A 15 13.92 23.47 41.37
CA ARG A 15 12.76 22.60 41.13
C ARG A 15 11.88 23.06 39.98
N ILE A 16 11.64 24.38 39.87
CA ILE A 16 10.88 24.99 38.73
C ILE A 16 11.59 24.75 37.39
N ARG A 17 12.92 24.97 37.35
CA ARG A 17 13.71 24.71 36.13
C ARG A 17 13.71 23.25 35.73
N SER A 18 13.82 22.32 36.66
CA SER A 18 13.73 20.86 36.40
C SER A 18 12.35 20.47 35.90
N LEU A 19 11.28 21.06 36.45
CA LEU A 19 9.91 20.81 36.00
C LEU A 19 9.66 21.32 34.58
N LEU A 20 10.15 22.54 34.26
CA LEU A 20 10.06 23.12 32.92
C LEU A 20 10.83 22.28 31.89
N LEU A 21 12.02 21.80 32.25
CA LEU A 21 12.82 20.93 31.40
C LEU A 21 12.09 19.59 31.14
N ALA A 22 11.52 18.98 32.17
CA ALA A 22 10.74 17.75 32.03
C ALA A 22 9.51 17.95 31.13
N LEU A 23 8.78 19.07 31.28
CA LEU A 23 7.64 19.41 30.41
C LEU A 23 8.07 19.63 28.96
N LEU A 24 9.21 20.28 28.72
CA LEU A 24 9.76 20.45 27.36
C LEU A 24 10.15 19.12 26.73
N ILE A 25 10.77 18.22 27.50
CA ILE A 25 11.12 16.87 27.01
C ILE A 25 9.84 16.07 26.68
N ILE A 26 8.84 16.12 27.55
CA ILE A 26 7.54 15.45 27.29
C ILE A 26 6.87 16.03 26.06
N ALA A 27 6.84 17.34 25.90
CA ALA A 27 6.29 18.01 24.72
C ALA A 27 7.05 17.61 23.44
N ALA A 28 8.38 17.59 23.48
CA ALA A 28 9.21 17.16 22.35
C ALA A 28 9.00 15.70 21.99
N LEU A 29 8.93 14.80 22.97
CA LEU A 29 8.62 13.39 22.76
C LEU A 29 7.20 13.20 22.20
N SER A 30 6.21 13.93 22.71
CA SER A 30 4.85 13.89 22.19
C SER A 30 4.78 14.36 20.74
N LEU A 31 5.47 15.45 20.39
CA LEU A 31 5.57 15.92 19.02
C LEU A 31 6.29 14.92 18.11
N TYR A 32 7.38 14.32 18.60
CA TYR A 32 8.11 13.27 17.89
C TYR A 32 7.20 12.08 17.57
N VAL A 33 6.57 11.51 18.59
CA VAL A 33 5.65 10.38 18.45
C VAL A 33 4.47 10.72 17.53
N PHE A 34 3.89 11.92 17.70
CA PHE A 34 2.77 12.38 16.89
C PHE A 34 3.12 12.54 15.40
N ASN A 35 4.35 12.87 15.06
CA ASN A 35 4.77 13.00 13.66
C ASN A 35 5.33 11.70 13.06
N ALA A 36 5.72 10.72 13.90
CA ALA A 36 6.35 9.48 13.45
C ALA A 36 5.43 8.52 12.68
N SER A 37 4.11 8.74 12.70
CA SER A 37 3.14 7.84 12.06
C SER A 37 1.96 8.58 11.43
N ARG A 38 2.21 9.71 10.77
CA ARG A 38 1.18 10.43 10.03
C ARG A 38 1.26 10.15 8.54
N PRO A 39 0.13 10.12 7.84
CA PRO A 39 0.11 10.13 6.38
C PRO A 39 0.89 11.32 5.81
N GLY A 40 1.34 11.17 4.58
CA GLY A 40 1.95 12.26 3.82
C GLY A 40 1.00 13.45 3.65
N ARG A 41 1.55 14.62 3.40
CA ARG A 41 0.76 15.81 3.01
C ARG A 41 0.78 16.04 1.51
N SER A 42 1.60 15.26 0.80
CA SER A 42 1.79 15.32 -0.64
C SER A 42 2.28 13.96 -1.12
N VAL A 43 2.13 13.72 -2.40
CA VAL A 43 2.71 12.55 -3.08
C VAL A 43 4.16 12.82 -3.48
N GLU A 44 4.93 11.74 -3.62
CA GLU A 44 6.22 11.73 -4.31
C GLU A 44 6.00 11.01 -5.65
N GLY A 45 6.55 11.53 -6.75
CA GLY A 45 6.37 10.82 -8.00
C GLY A 45 6.94 11.53 -9.22
N CYS A 46 6.91 10.81 -10.31
CA CYS A 46 7.13 11.29 -11.66
C CYS A 46 5.98 10.80 -12.54
N LEU A 47 5.02 11.70 -12.79
CA LEU A 47 3.72 11.35 -13.33
C LEU A 47 3.72 11.20 -14.86
N GLN A 48 4.67 11.85 -15.55
CA GLN A 48 4.78 11.80 -17.01
C GLN A 48 6.19 12.16 -17.46
N GLY A 49 6.59 11.60 -18.60
CA GLY A 49 7.91 11.84 -19.20
C GLY A 49 9.04 11.04 -18.55
N CYS A 50 8.77 10.20 -17.58
CA CYS A 50 9.73 9.32 -16.92
C CYS A 50 9.65 7.89 -17.43
N ALA A 51 8.52 7.50 -17.98
CA ALA A 51 8.38 6.21 -18.63
C ALA A 51 9.24 6.16 -19.89
N VAL A 52 10.14 5.19 -19.92
CA VAL A 52 11.02 4.83 -21.04
C VAL A 52 10.88 3.34 -21.35
N ALA A 53 9.81 2.72 -20.88
CA ALA A 53 9.49 1.32 -21.13
C ALA A 53 9.40 1.07 -22.64
N GLY A 54 9.89 -0.10 -23.07
CA GLY A 54 9.79 -0.53 -24.47
C GLY A 54 8.35 -0.54 -24.99
N GLU A 55 8.20 -0.74 -26.29
CA GLU A 55 6.89 -0.77 -26.93
C GLU A 55 5.97 -1.79 -26.25
N ARG A 56 4.77 -1.34 -25.95
CA ARG A 56 3.71 -2.20 -25.40
C ARG A 56 3.23 -3.20 -26.46
N LYS A 57 3.13 -4.48 -26.12
CA LYS A 57 2.48 -5.45 -26.99
C LYS A 57 1.00 -5.09 -27.19
N PRO A 58 0.50 -5.13 -28.44
CA PRO A 58 -0.93 -4.93 -28.69
C PRO A 58 -1.78 -5.94 -27.89
N GLY A 59 -2.98 -5.53 -27.50
CA GLY A 59 -3.88 -6.40 -26.77
C GLY A 59 -4.55 -5.72 -25.56
N PRO A 60 -5.13 -6.52 -24.65
CA PRO A 60 -5.76 -6.01 -23.44
C PRO A 60 -4.79 -5.23 -22.57
N LEU A 61 -5.32 -4.37 -21.71
CA LEU A 61 -4.55 -3.67 -20.69
C LEU A 61 -4.27 -4.63 -19.54
N ARG A 62 -3.00 -4.68 -19.09
CA ARG A 62 -2.50 -5.62 -18.08
C ARG A 62 -2.20 -4.89 -16.78
N LEU A 63 -2.81 -5.35 -15.71
CA LEU A 63 -2.65 -4.75 -14.40
C LEU A 63 -2.20 -5.79 -13.37
N VAL A 64 -1.36 -5.37 -12.45
CA VAL A 64 -0.91 -6.14 -11.29
C VAL A 64 -1.27 -5.39 -10.01
N SER A 65 -1.72 -6.09 -8.98
CA SER A 65 -1.77 -5.61 -7.60
C SER A 65 -0.95 -6.52 -6.70
N LEU A 66 -0.16 -5.93 -5.79
CA LEU A 66 0.68 -6.67 -4.84
C LEU A 66 0.89 -5.85 -3.57
N ASN A 67 0.55 -6.41 -2.41
CA ASN A 67 1.16 -6.01 -1.16
C ASN A 67 2.61 -6.51 -1.18
N MET A 68 3.58 -5.59 -1.17
CA MET A 68 4.97 -5.93 -1.41
C MET A 68 5.79 -6.15 -0.12
N LEU A 69 5.14 -6.17 1.03
CA LEU A 69 5.74 -6.31 2.36
C LEU A 69 6.86 -5.31 2.62
N HIS A 70 6.61 -4.29 3.42
CA HIS A 70 7.65 -3.32 3.79
C HIS A 70 8.79 -3.93 4.62
N GLY A 71 8.49 -4.99 5.41
CA GLY A 71 9.47 -5.78 6.16
C GLY A 71 10.11 -5.07 7.36
N PHE A 72 9.53 -3.97 7.85
CA PHE A 72 10.03 -3.28 9.07
C PHE A 72 9.96 -4.21 10.29
N PRO A 73 10.98 -4.22 11.18
CA PRO A 73 12.18 -3.36 11.18
C PRO A 73 13.40 -3.98 10.48
N SER A 74 13.35 -5.23 10.07
CA SER A 74 14.53 -5.95 9.54
C SER A 74 14.83 -5.63 8.07
N PHE A 75 13.77 -5.35 7.27
CA PHE A 75 13.87 -5.15 5.82
C PHE A 75 14.58 -6.30 5.09
N SER A 76 14.34 -7.54 5.56
CA SER A 76 15.03 -8.72 5.06
C SER A 76 14.89 -8.84 3.55
N ASP A 77 16.04 -9.00 2.89
CA ASP A 77 16.16 -9.23 1.44
C ASP A 77 15.45 -8.21 0.54
N LEU A 78 15.11 -7.04 1.07
CA LEU A 78 14.34 -6.03 0.34
C LEU A 78 14.92 -5.70 -1.04
N PRO A 79 16.23 -5.49 -1.25
CA PRO A 79 16.79 -5.25 -2.59
C PRO A 79 16.58 -6.44 -3.54
N LEU A 80 16.72 -7.67 -3.06
CA LEU A 80 16.47 -8.88 -3.84
C LEU A 80 14.98 -9.00 -4.19
N ARG A 81 14.08 -8.81 -3.22
CA ARG A 81 12.63 -8.84 -3.44
C ARG A 81 12.18 -7.78 -4.46
N LEU A 82 12.73 -6.57 -4.41
CA LEU A 82 12.47 -5.53 -5.42
C LEU A 82 12.88 -6.00 -6.83
N ALA A 83 14.05 -6.64 -6.97
CA ALA A 83 14.49 -7.18 -8.25
C ALA A 83 13.59 -8.33 -8.76
N LEU A 84 13.14 -9.22 -7.86
CA LEU A 84 12.19 -10.30 -8.19
C LEU A 84 10.83 -9.73 -8.64
N ILE A 85 10.32 -8.71 -7.93
CA ILE A 85 9.07 -8.02 -8.30
C ILE A 85 9.22 -7.38 -9.69
N ALA A 86 10.31 -6.64 -9.94
CA ALA A 86 10.56 -6.03 -11.24
C ALA A 86 10.63 -7.07 -12.36
N GLY A 87 11.36 -8.17 -12.15
CA GLY A 87 11.48 -9.26 -13.12
C GLY A 87 10.15 -9.91 -13.47
N GLU A 88 9.30 -10.14 -12.47
CA GLU A 88 7.97 -10.72 -12.68
C GLU A 88 7.03 -9.75 -13.40
N VAL A 89 7.02 -8.47 -13.03
CA VAL A 89 6.24 -7.43 -13.74
C VAL A 89 6.66 -7.34 -15.21
N GLN A 90 7.96 -7.43 -15.51
CA GLN A 90 8.46 -7.47 -16.89
C GLN A 90 8.02 -8.74 -17.61
N ARG A 91 8.11 -9.92 -16.98
CA ARG A 91 7.67 -11.20 -17.55
C ARG A 91 6.17 -11.21 -17.89
N LEU A 92 5.35 -10.59 -17.03
CA LEU A 92 3.92 -10.41 -17.22
C LEU A 92 3.60 -9.35 -18.30
N ASP A 93 4.57 -8.55 -18.70
CA ASP A 93 4.38 -7.38 -19.57
C ASP A 93 3.27 -6.46 -19.04
N ALA A 94 3.22 -6.28 -17.72
CA ALA A 94 2.19 -5.49 -17.07
C ALA A 94 2.30 -4.02 -17.45
N ASP A 95 1.19 -3.37 -17.69
CA ASP A 95 1.13 -1.96 -18.07
C ASP A 95 1.04 -1.04 -16.85
N ILE A 96 0.39 -1.53 -15.79
CA ILE A 96 0.09 -0.80 -14.56
C ILE A 96 0.34 -1.73 -13.36
N VAL A 97 0.92 -1.20 -12.29
CA VAL A 97 1.18 -1.91 -11.04
C VAL A 97 0.67 -1.08 -9.87
N LEU A 98 -0.18 -1.68 -9.03
CA LEU A 98 -0.71 -1.09 -7.81
C LEU A 98 -0.07 -1.80 -6.62
N LEU A 99 0.62 -1.05 -5.77
CA LEU A 99 1.43 -1.60 -4.69
C LEU A 99 0.97 -1.09 -3.34
N GLN A 100 0.87 -1.99 -2.37
CA GLN A 100 0.66 -1.70 -0.97
C GLN A 100 1.96 -1.96 -0.21
N GLU A 101 2.11 -1.34 0.94
CA GLU A 101 3.31 -1.42 1.77
C GLU A 101 4.61 -1.05 1.05
N ALA A 102 4.56 -0.17 0.07
CA ALA A 102 5.75 0.29 -0.63
C ALA A 102 6.69 1.02 0.35
N PRO A 103 7.90 0.47 0.65
CA PRO A 103 8.76 0.99 1.69
C PRO A 103 9.64 2.14 1.20
N TRP A 104 9.94 3.05 2.11
CA TRP A 104 11.14 3.87 2.04
C TRP A 104 12.08 3.50 3.19
N THR A 105 13.33 3.22 2.88
CA THR A 105 14.36 2.90 3.88
C THR A 105 15.63 3.71 3.63
N MET A 106 16.48 3.87 4.64
CA MET A 106 17.78 4.55 4.45
C MET A 106 18.68 3.85 3.42
N ARG A 107 18.53 2.52 3.26
CA ARG A 107 19.39 1.71 2.39
C ARG A 107 18.93 1.72 0.93
N THR A 108 17.63 1.62 0.70
CA THR A 108 17.05 1.46 -0.64
C THR A 108 16.43 2.75 -1.17
N GLY A 109 16.20 3.74 -0.30
CA GLY A 109 15.36 4.88 -0.65
C GLY A 109 13.90 4.45 -0.83
N ASN A 110 13.19 5.10 -1.74
CA ASN A 110 11.79 4.79 -2.06
C ASN A 110 11.71 3.58 -2.99
N GLY A 111 11.15 2.46 -2.51
CA GLY A 111 11.03 1.20 -3.24
C GLY A 111 10.15 1.32 -4.50
N ALA A 112 9.10 2.12 -4.46
CA ALA A 112 8.28 2.37 -5.65
C ALA A 112 9.03 3.12 -6.74
N LYS A 113 9.87 4.11 -6.36
CA LYS A 113 10.74 4.82 -7.29
C LYS A 113 11.81 3.90 -7.89
N ASP A 114 12.37 3.02 -7.07
CA ASP A 114 13.36 2.04 -7.52
C ASP A 114 12.75 1.07 -8.55
N LEU A 115 11.60 0.49 -8.25
CA LEU A 115 10.86 -0.37 -9.18
C LEU A 115 10.49 0.39 -10.48
N ALA A 116 10.00 1.62 -10.38
CA ALA A 116 9.69 2.42 -11.55
C ALA A 116 10.92 2.67 -12.43
N GLY A 117 12.09 2.89 -11.81
CA GLY A 117 13.37 3.01 -12.52
C GLY A 117 13.78 1.74 -13.24
N GLN A 118 13.67 0.58 -12.59
CA GLN A 118 13.97 -0.73 -13.18
C GLN A 118 13.03 -1.08 -14.34
N LEU A 119 11.76 -0.68 -14.24
CA LEU A 119 10.72 -0.96 -15.23
C LEU A 119 10.67 0.09 -16.36
N GLY A 120 11.25 1.27 -16.16
CA GLY A 120 11.09 2.40 -17.05
C GLY A 120 9.66 2.96 -17.02
N TYR A 121 9.03 3.09 -15.86
CA TYR A 121 7.65 3.52 -15.70
C TYR A 121 7.56 4.92 -15.05
N ASN A 122 6.43 5.59 -15.27
CA ASN A 122 5.99 6.68 -14.41
C ASN A 122 5.54 6.09 -13.05
N TYR A 123 5.57 6.89 -11.98
CA TYR A 123 5.11 6.44 -10.67
C TYR A 123 4.55 7.57 -9.84
N VAL A 124 3.73 7.19 -8.88
CA VAL A 124 3.29 8.02 -7.77
C VAL A 124 3.32 7.17 -6.50
N TYR A 125 3.77 7.77 -5.40
CA TYR A 125 3.83 7.17 -4.08
C TYR A 125 3.20 8.11 -3.06
N TYR A 126 2.36 7.57 -2.18
CA TYR A 126 1.75 8.28 -1.07
C TYR A 126 2.03 7.56 0.24
N ARG A 127 2.69 8.26 1.16
CA ARG A 127 3.03 7.72 2.48
C ARG A 127 1.80 7.55 3.35
N ALA A 128 1.59 6.34 3.87
CA ALA A 128 0.60 6.02 4.89
C ALA A 128 1.16 6.22 6.30
N ASN A 129 2.30 5.61 6.59
CA ASN A 129 2.90 5.58 7.92
C ASN A 129 4.41 5.86 7.88
N GLY A 130 4.98 6.03 9.07
CA GLY A 130 6.38 6.27 9.24
C GLY A 130 6.79 7.73 9.00
N ASN A 131 8.09 7.98 9.12
CA ASN A 131 8.70 9.27 8.86
C ASN A 131 10.21 9.08 8.62
N ARG A 132 10.66 9.30 7.38
CA ARG A 132 12.07 9.09 6.98
C ARG A 132 13.07 9.90 7.77
N HIS A 133 12.67 11.04 8.33
CA HIS A 133 13.55 11.92 9.10
C HIS A 133 13.59 11.61 10.59
N LEU A 134 12.57 10.91 11.12
CA LEU A 134 12.44 10.62 12.55
C LEU A 134 12.76 9.18 12.92
N ILE A 135 12.22 8.24 12.13
CA ILE A 135 12.39 6.80 12.39
C ILE A 135 13.07 6.07 11.24
N PHE A 136 13.51 6.81 10.20
CA PHE A 136 14.24 6.29 9.04
C PHE A 136 13.50 5.21 8.25
N PHE A 137 12.19 5.26 8.32
CA PHE A 137 11.27 4.35 7.64
C PHE A 137 9.98 5.08 7.26
N GLU A 138 9.44 4.74 6.11
CA GLU A 138 8.08 5.03 5.67
C GLU A 138 7.54 3.84 4.94
N GLU A 139 6.23 3.71 4.93
CA GLU A 139 5.50 2.81 4.06
C GLU A 139 4.26 3.51 3.52
N GLY A 140 3.75 3.04 2.40
CA GLY A 140 2.55 3.61 1.80
C GLY A 140 2.16 2.92 0.51
N GLU A 141 1.28 3.59 -0.23
CA GLU A 141 0.70 3.11 -1.46
C GLU A 141 1.43 3.67 -2.67
N ALA A 142 1.56 2.85 -3.73
CA ALA A 142 2.15 3.32 -4.97
C ALA A 142 1.41 2.80 -6.20
N ILE A 143 1.45 3.60 -7.26
CA ILE A 143 0.98 3.21 -8.60
C ILE A 143 2.10 3.49 -9.59
N LEU A 144 2.48 2.46 -10.35
CA LEU A 144 3.44 2.54 -11.44
C LEU A 144 2.71 2.33 -12.77
N SER A 145 3.13 3.02 -13.83
CA SER A 145 2.47 2.94 -15.12
C SER A 145 3.40 3.25 -16.30
N ARG A 146 3.26 2.49 -17.36
CA ARG A 146 3.84 2.84 -18.68
C ARG A 146 3.26 4.13 -19.23
N PHE A 147 2.03 4.45 -18.83
CA PHE A 147 1.29 5.60 -19.35
C PHE A 147 1.44 6.82 -18.46
N PRO A 148 1.23 8.03 -18.99
CA PRO A 148 1.15 9.24 -18.20
C PRO A 148 0.05 9.13 -17.13
N LEU A 149 0.38 9.61 -15.93
CA LEU A 149 -0.51 9.68 -14.79
C LEU A 149 -0.95 11.15 -14.57
N LYS A 150 -2.20 11.36 -14.17
CA LYS A 150 -2.79 12.68 -13.92
C LYS A 150 -3.78 12.62 -12.75
N ASP A 151 -4.30 13.75 -12.36
CA ASP A 151 -5.43 13.89 -11.43
C ASP A 151 -5.22 13.10 -10.13
N VAL A 152 -4.06 13.29 -9.49
CA VAL A 152 -3.73 12.58 -8.25
C VAL A 152 -4.60 13.09 -7.10
N ALA A 153 -5.29 12.18 -6.42
CA ALA A 153 -5.97 12.44 -5.17
C ALA A 153 -5.60 11.36 -4.14
N PHE A 154 -5.75 11.70 -2.87
CA PHE A 154 -5.46 10.77 -1.77
C PHE A 154 -6.29 11.14 -0.54
N THR A 155 -6.53 10.13 0.31
CA THR A 155 -7.25 10.31 1.56
C THR A 155 -6.75 9.36 2.64
N GLU A 156 -6.84 9.79 3.90
CA GLU A 156 -6.75 8.89 5.05
C GLU A 156 -8.12 8.26 5.29
N LEU A 157 -8.19 6.95 5.27
CA LEU A 157 -9.43 6.20 5.46
C LEU A 157 -9.92 6.30 6.91
N GLN A 158 -11.22 6.49 7.07
CA GLN A 158 -11.85 6.67 8.38
C GLN A 158 -12.81 5.51 8.71
N PRO A 159 -12.93 5.15 10.00
CA PRO A 159 -12.20 5.66 11.14
C PRO A 159 -10.74 5.19 11.16
N ARG A 160 -9.87 5.96 11.83
CA ARG A 160 -8.49 5.58 12.05
C ARG A 160 -8.40 4.45 13.07
N MET A 161 -7.53 3.46 12.84
CA MET A 161 -7.37 2.33 13.78
C MET A 161 -6.76 2.75 15.12
N GLY A 162 -5.88 3.74 15.11
CA GLY A 162 -5.20 4.19 16.31
C GLY A 162 -4.21 5.30 16.04
N PHE A 163 -3.33 5.55 17.01
CA PHE A 163 -2.39 6.66 16.91
C PHE A 163 -1.25 6.39 15.92
N PHE A 164 -0.81 5.12 15.82
CA PHE A 164 0.37 4.73 15.04
C PHE A 164 0.05 4.05 13.71
N GLU A 165 -1.23 3.88 13.39
CA GLU A 165 -1.65 3.23 12.17
C GLU A 165 -2.62 4.13 11.41
N SER A 166 -2.18 4.53 10.23
CA SER A 166 -3.01 5.20 9.25
C SER A 166 -3.17 4.30 8.04
N ARG A 167 -4.40 4.16 7.58
CA ARG A 167 -4.70 3.48 6.32
C ARG A 167 -5.16 4.52 5.31
N VAL A 168 -4.67 4.40 4.11
CA VAL A 168 -4.89 5.40 3.06
C VAL A 168 -5.41 4.78 1.79
N SER A 169 -6.02 5.60 0.96
CA SER A 169 -6.22 5.29 -0.45
C SER A 169 -5.70 6.44 -1.29
N MET A 170 -5.14 6.09 -2.42
CA MET A 170 -4.68 7.04 -3.43
C MET A 170 -5.32 6.73 -4.78
N SER A 171 -5.69 7.76 -5.53
CA SER A 171 -6.17 7.62 -6.88
C SER A 171 -5.34 8.42 -7.87
N VAL A 172 -5.26 7.90 -9.10
CA VAL A 172 -4.70 8.60 -10.26
C VAL A 172 -5.49 8.23 -11.50
N SER A 173 -5.47 9.08 -12.51
CA SER A 173 -5.95 8.78 -13.86
C SER A 173 -4.77 8.35 -14.73
N ALA A 174 -4.79 7.13 -15.28
CA ALA A 174 -3.86 6.71 -16.31
C ALA A 174 -4.45 7.04 -17.69
N ILE A 175 -3.62 7.65 -18.56
CA ILE A 175 -4.00 7.96 -19.94
C ILE A 175 -3.56 6.81 -20.82
N THR A 176 -4.43 5.82 -20.95
CA THR A 176 -4.15 4.56 -21.63
C THR A 176 -4.62 4.58 -23.09
N PRO A 177 -4.20 3.62 -23.93
CA PRO A 177 -4.78 3.44 -25.26
C PRO A 177 -6.28 3.14 -25.27
N LEU A 178 -6.83 2.71 -24.12
CA LEU A 178 -8.25 2.44 -23.93
C LEU A 178 -9.03 3.68 -23.45
N GLY A 179 -8.35 4.82 -23.33
CA GLY A 179 -8.90 6.05 -22.77
C GLY A 179 -8.40 6.31 -21.34
N LYS A 180 -9.05 7.26 -20.68
CA LYS A 180 -8.78 7.61 -19.28
C LYS A 180 -9.31 6.51 -18.36
N LEU A 181 -8.46 5.97 -17.48
CA LEU A 181 -8.80 4.95 -16.51
C LEU A 181 -8.46 5.46 -15.12
N SER A 182 -9.46 5.50 -14.23
CA SER A 182 -9.25 5.83 -12.82
C SER A 182 -8.69 4.62 -12.08
N LEU A 183 -7.57 4.80 -11.40
CA LEU A 183 -6.89 3.76 -10.61
C LEU A 183 -6.93 4.13 -9.14
N PHE A 184 -7.34 3.19 -8.30
CA PHE A 184 -7.35 3.35 -6.84
C PHE A 184 -6.54 2.22 -6.22
N VAL A 185 -5.57 2.58 -5.39
CA VAL A 185 -4.84 1.65 -4.54
C VAL A 185 -5.26 1.85 -3.09
N VAL A 186 -5.41 0.74 -2.36
CA VAL A 186 -5.91 0.74 -0.98
C VAL A 186 -5.22 -0.32 -0.14
N HIS A 187 -5.02 -0.01 1.14
CA HIS A 187 -4.67 -0.96 2.18
C HIS A 187 -5.51 -0.68 3.42
N LEU A 188 -6.36 -1.64 3.82
CA LEU A 188 -7.24 -1.51 4.99
C LEU A 188 -6.58 -2.07 6.25
N THR A 189 -7.12 -1.76 7.43
CA THR A 189 -6.61 -2.30 8.69
C THR A 189 -6.87 -3.79 8.83
N ASP A 190 -5.91 -4.52 9.38
CA ASP A 190 -6.01 -5.94 9.74
C ASP A 190 -6.62 -6.17 11.14
N LYS A 191 -6.67 -5.14 12.00
CA LYS A 191 -6.88 -5.29 13.46
C LYS A 191 -8.35 -5.40 13.89
N ASP A 192 -9.19 -4.43 13.53
CA ASP A 192 -10.59 -4.38 13.99
C ASP A 192 -11.57 -4.39 12.80
N PRO A 193 -12.38 -5.44 12.67
CA PRO A 193 -13.37 -5.55 11.59
C PRO A 193 -14.35 -4.36 11.52
N ARG A 194 -14.73 -3.75 12.65
CA ARG A 194 -15.65 -2.61 12.67
C ARG A 194 -15.00 -1.34 12.14
N VAL A 195 -13.71 -1.14 12.45
CA VAL A 195 -12.90 -0.05 11.89
C VAL A 195 -12.77 -0.26 10.38
N ARG A 196 -12.49 -1.48 9.95
CA ARG A 196 -12.35 -1.86 8.56
C ARG A 196 -13.64 -1.64 7.74
N GLU A 197 -14.80 -1.96 8.29
CA GLU A 197 -16.10 -1.65 7.67
C GLU A 197 -16.29 -0.13 7.47
N GLY A 198 -15.92 0.68 8.45
CA GLY A 198 -15.91 2.14 8.31
C GLY A 198 -14.93 2.61 7.24
N GLN A 199 -13.73 2.02 7.18
CA GLN A 199 -12.74 2.33 6.15
C GLN A 199 -13.23 1.97 4.74
N VAL A 200 -13.96 0.86 4.58
CA VAL A 200 -14.63 0.52 3.31
C VAL A 200 -15.67 1.56 2.92
N ALA A 201 -16.47 2.05 3.86
CA ALA A 201 -17.42 3.14 3.57
C ALA A 201 -16.70 4.43 3.13
N SER A 202 -15.59 4.77 3.80
CA SER A 202 -14.72 5.89 3.44
C SER A 202 -14.11 5.71 2.05
N LEU A 203 -13.65 4.50 1.72
CA LEU A 203 -13.14 4.14 0.39
C LEU A 203 -14.20 4.30 -0.70
N LYS A 204 -15.42 3.77 -0.48
CA LYS A 204 -16.52 3.92 -1.46
C LYS A 204 -16.78 5.38 -1.77
N GLN A 205 -16.91 6.22 -0.75
CA GLN A 205 -17.09 7.67 -0.93
C GLN A 205 -15.92 8.31 -1.71
N PHE A 206 -14.70 7.91 -1.42
CA PHE A 206 -13.52 8.42 -2.13
C PHE A 206 -13.53 8.01 -3.61
N VAL A 207 -13.85 6.75 -3.91
CA VAL A 207 -13.97 6.23 -5.28
C VAL A 207 -15.08 6.96 -6.03
N GLU A 208 -16.29 7.09 -5.46
CA GLU A 208 -17.42 7.79 -6.06
C GLU A 208 -17.09 9.24 -6.41
N THR A 209 -16.29 9.92 -5.58
CA THR A 209 -15.93 11.33 -5.78
C THR A 209 -14.85 11.53 -6.86
N HIS A 210 -14.00 10.51 -7.12
CA HIS A 210 -12.80 10.64 -7.95
C HIS A 210 -12.80 9.72 -9.19
N THR A 211 -13.92 9.07 -9.51
CA THR A 211 -14.05 8.29 -10.75
C THR A 211 -14.92 9.01 -11.79
N ASP A 212 -14.56 8.85 -13.05
CA ASP A 212 -15.36 9.29 -14.21
C ASP A 212 -16.22 8.12 -14.77
N GLY A 213 -16.44 7.07 -13.99
CA GLY A 213 -17.25 5.91 -14.34
C GLY A 213 -16.46 4.61 -14.54
N HIS A 214 -15.31 4.63 -15.18
CA HIS A 214 -14.45 3.45 -15.33
C HIS A 214 -13.28 3.49 -14.35
N ALA A 215 -13.21 2.50 -13.47
CA ALA A 215 -12.17 2.44 -12.45
C ALA A 215 -11.69 1.02 -12.18
N VAL A 216 -10.44 0.94 -11.71
CA VAL A 216 -9.84 -0.20 -11.05
C VAL A 216 -9.60 0.18 -9.59
N VAL A 217 -10.13 -0.60 -8.66
CA VAL A 217 -9.87 -0.47 -7.22
C VAL A 217 -9.16 -1.74 -6.79
N ALA A 218 -7.91 -1.63 -6.37
CA ALA A 218 -7.09 -2.80 -6.05
C ALA A 218 -6.28 -2.61 -4.78
N GLY A 219 -6.02 -3.71 -4.09
CA GLY A 219 -5.15 -3.72 -2.93
C GLY A 219 -5.45 -4.80 -1.92
N ASP A 220 -4.87 -4.61 -0.74
CA ASP A 220 -5.07 -5.43 0.43
C ASP A 220 -6.23 -4.87 1.26
N PHE A 221 -7.34 -5.60 1.25
CA PHE A 221 -8.55 -5.22 1.99
C PHE A 221 -8.56 -5.79 3.40
N ASN A 222 -7.60 -6.63 3.76
CA ASN A 222 -7.52 -7.31 5.05
C ASN A 222 -8.86 -7.92 5.48
N SER A 223 -9.66 -8.35 4.52
CA SER A 223 -11.03 -8.83 4.67
C SER A 223 -11.28 -10.04 3.81
N ARG A 224 -11.78 -11.10 4.42
CA ARG A 224 -12.18 -12.31 3.70
C ARG A 224 -13.43 -12.06 2.86
N GLU A 225 -13.61 -12.86 1.83
CA GLU A 225 -14.71 -12.75 0.88
C GLU A 225 -16.11 -12.87 1.53
N ASP A 226 -16.22 -13.62 2.62
CA ASP A 226 -17.47 -13.81 3.37
C ASP A 226 -17.79 -12.66 4.33
N SER A 227 -16.88 -11.69 4.50
CA SER A 227 -17.09 -10.50 5.34
C SER A 227 -18.19 -9.58 4.78
N PRO A 228 -18.89 -8.84 5.65
CA PRO A 228 -19.86 -7.82 5.21
C PRO A 228 -19.24 -6.78 4.26
N SER A 229 -18.00 -6.38 4.54
CA SER A 229 -17.24 -5.41 3.74
C SER A 229 -17.09 -5.87 2.29
N ILE A 230 -16.55 -7.06 2.05
CA ILE A 230 -16.30 -7.57 0.70
C ILE A 230 -17.61 -7.93 0.00
N LYS A 231 -18.58 -8.51 0.70
CA LYS A 231 -19.92 -8.75 0.14
C LYS A 231 -20.57 -7.46 -0.34
N GLY A 232 -20.46 -6.39 0.44
CA GLY A 232 -20.97 -5.08 0.06
C GLY A 232 -20.28 -4.49 -1.17
N LEU A 233 -18.96 -4.62 -1.26
CA LEU A 233 -18.21 -4.19 -2.45
C LEU A 233 -18.58 -5.03 -3.68
N SER A 234 -18.60 -6.36 -3.56
CA SER A 234 -18.93 -7.28 -4.65
C SER A 234 -20.38 -7.18 -5.13
N ALA A 235 -21.28 -6.61 -4.32
CA ALA A 235 -22.62 -6.27 -4.76
C ALA A 235 -22.63 -5.14 -5.79
N ASP A 236 -21.75 -4.15 -5.66
CA ASP A 236 -21.70 -2.93 -6.47
C ASP A 236 -20.59 -2.96 -7.53
N TRP A 237 -19.50 -3.68 -7.29
CA TRP A 237 -18.29 -3.73 -8.11
C TRP A 237 -18.02 -5.14 -8.61
N ASN A 238 -17.33 -5.29 -9.74
CA ASN A 238 -16.94 -6.58 -10.30
C ASN A 238 -15.67 -7.11 -9.61
N ASP A 239 -15.78 -8.12 -8.77
CA ASP A 239 -14.64 -8.90 -8.27
C ASP A 239 -14.08 -9.75 -9.43
N THR A 240 -12.97 -9.30 -9.99
CA THR A 240 -12.40 -9.85 -11.23
C THR A 240 -11.99 -11.31 -11.11
N PHE A 241 -11.38 -11.69 -9.97
CA PHE A 241 -10.94 -13.05 -9.75
C PHE A 241 -12.15 -13.98 -9.56
N ARG A 242 -13.10 -13.62 -8.71
CA ARG A 242 -14.28 -14.43 -8.44
C ARG A 242 -15.17 -14.61 -9.67
N THR A 243 -15.27 -13.59 -10.52
CA THR A 243 -16.02 -13.65 -11.78
C THR A 243 -15.50 -14.74 -12.70
N LEU A 244 -14.18 -14.91 -12.81
CA LEU A 244 -13.59 -15.92 -13.70
C LEU A 244 -13.31 -17.26 -13.00
N HIS A 245 -13.17 -17.27 -11.69
CA HIS A 245 -12.80 -18.45 -10.90
C HIS A 245 -13.77 -18.69 -9.73
N PRO A 246 -15.06 -19.02 -10.02
CA PRO A 246 -16.09 -19.10 -8.99
C PRO A 246 -15.85 -20.20 -7.95
N ALA A 247 -15.06 -21.23 -8.28
CA ALA A 247 -14.77 -22.36 -7.39
C ALA A 247 -13.36 -22.34 -6.76
N ASP A 248 -12.44 -21.47 -7.25
CA ASP A 248 -11.10 -21.38 -6.68
C ASP A 248 -11.16 -20.59 -5.34
N PRO A 249 -10.55 -21.08 -4.24
CA PRO A 249 -10.52 -20.32 -2.99
C PRO A 249 -9.86 -18.95 -3.12
N GLY A 250 -8.99 -18.75 -4.11
CA GLY A 250 -8.36 -17.46 -4.42
C GLY A 250 -7.42 -16.95 -3.33
N LEU A 251 -6.84 -17.84 -2.52
CA LEU A 251 -6.01 -17.47 -1.38
C LEU A 251 -4.81 -16.62 -1.81
N THR A 252 -4.53 -15.54 -1.08
CA THR A 252 -3.48 -14.58 -1.37
C THR A 252 -2.54 -14.31 -0.20
N CYS A 253 -2.86 -14.74 1.00
CA CYS A 253 -2.10 -14.48 2.22
C CYS A 253 -2.05 -15.71 3.13
N CYS A 254 -1.09 -15.89 3.99
CA CYS A 254 0.18 -15.17 4.13
C CYS A 254 1.31 -16.20 4.12
N ILE A 255 2.45 -15.82 3.57
CA ILE A 255 3.68 -16.59 3.60
C ILE A 255 4.42 -16.25 4.89
N ASP A 256 4.53 -17.20 5.82
CA ASP A 256 5.16 -16.97 7.13
C ASP A 256 6.69 -16.88 7.04
N ASP A 257 7.29 -17.68 6.15
CA ASP A 257 8.73 -17.69 5.92
C ASP A 257 9.06 -17.37 4.45
N LEU A 258 9.65 -16.21 4.21
CA LEU A 258 10.04 -15.79 2.87
C LEU A 258 11.10 -16.70 2.22
N HIS A 259 11.74 -17.59 2.97
CA HIS A 259 12.70 -18.57 2.47
C HIS A 259 12.09 -19.99 2.35
N ALA A 260 10.81 -20.13 2.65
CA ALA A 260 10.11 -21.41 2.52
C ALA A 260 10.04 -21.87 1.05
N GLY A 261 9.92 -23.18 0.86
CA GLY A 261 9.72 -23.78 -0.44
C GLY A 261 8.30 -23.54 -1.00
N PRO A 262 7.99 -24.07 -2.19
CA PRO A 262 6.75 -23.78 -2.92
C PRO A 262 5.47 -24.40 -2.32
N GLN A 263 5.56 -25.10 -1.21
CA GLN A 263 4.41 -25.73 -0.56
C GLN A 263 3.95 -24.98 0.70
N GLU A 264 4.35 -23.72 0.84
CA GLU A 264 3.91 -22.88 1.95
C GLU A 264 2.39 -22.68 1.85
N PRO A 265 1.61 -22.98 2.93
CA PRO A 265 0.17 -22.88 2.88
C PRO A 265 -0.26 -21.42 2.90
N LEU A 266 -1.29 -21.13 2.12
CA LEU A 266 -2.01 -19.84 2.19
C LEU A 266 -3.35 -20.08 2.91
N GLU A 267 -3.77 -19.13 3.73
CA GLU A 267 -4.95 -19.30 4.57
C GLU A 267 -6.12 -18.38 4.20
N GLU A 268 -5.84 -17.20 3.64
CA GLU A 268 -6.83 -16.16 3.45
C GLU A 268 -6.80 -15.56 2.05
N ARG A 269 -7.98 -15.19 1.56
CA ARG A 269 -8.16 -14.31 0.39
C ARG A 269 -8.51 -12.93 0.90
N ILE A 270 -7.56 -12.00 0.84
CA ILE A 270 -7.70 -10.64 1.37
C ILE A 270 -7.26 -9.56 0.39
N ASP A 271 -6.63 -9.95 -0.73
CA ASP A 271 -6.27 -9.06 -1.82
C ASP A 271 -7.32 -9.17 -2.94
N TYR A 272 -7.68 -8.02 -3.51
CA TYR A 272 -8.72 -7.94 -4.54
C TYR A 272 -8.34 -6.93 -5.63
N ILE A 273 -8.87 -7.19 -6.84
CA ILE A 273 -8.97 -6.21 -7.91
C ILE A 273 -10.44 -6.13 -8.32
N PHE A 274 -11.05 -5.00 -8.08
CA PHE A 274 -12.41 -4.69 -8.50
C PHE A 274 -12.41 -3.79 -9.73
N LEU A 275 -13.38 -4.02 -10.63
CA LEU A 275 -13.68 -3.12 -11.75
C LEU A 275 -15.00 -2.39 -11.54
N LEU A 276 -15.04 -1.16 -12.00
CA LEU A 276 -16.25 -0.34 -12.08
C LEU A 276 -16.43 0.15 -13.54
N PRO A 277 -17.68 0.24 -14.04
CA PRO A 277 -18.90 -0.29 -13.41
C PRO A 277 -18.88 -1.81 -13.27
N LYS A 278 -19.85 -2.39 -12.55
CA LYS A 278 -19.91 -3.83 -12.26
C LYS A 278 -19.94 -4.71 -13.52
N GLU A 279 -20.49 -4.20 -14.61
CA GLU A 279 -20.61 -4.86 -15.90
C GLU A 279 -19.30 -4.87 -16.70
N SER A 280 -18.24 -4.20 -16.19
CA SER A 280 -16.94 -4.15 -16.84
C SER A 280 -16.39 -5.56 -17.09
N GLN A 281 -15.89 -5.78 -18.30
CA GLN A 281 -15.41 -7.10 -18.70
C GLN A 281 -13.95 -7.29 -18.32
N VAL A 282 -13.69 -8.38 -17.59
CA VAL A 282 -12.36 -8.91 -17.36
C VAL A 282 -12.09 -10.05 -18.35
N VAL A 283 -10.94 -10.02 -19.01
CA VAL A 283 -10.55 -11.03 -20.01
C VAL A 283 -9.81 -12.18 -19.36
N SER A 284 -8.96 -11.86 -18.39
CA SER A 284 -8.14 -12.81 -17.65
C SER A 284 -7.94 -12.28 -16.23
N ALA A 285 -7.97 -13.19 -15.27
CA ALA A 285 -7.57 -12.92 -13.89
C ALA A 285 -6.81 -14.14 -13.38
N ARG A 286 -5.69 -13.91 -12.69
CA ARG A 286 -4.89 -15.00 -12.12
C ARG A 286 -4.03 -14.52 -10.96
N LYS A 287 -3.58 -15.46 -10.15
CA LYS A 287 -2.56 -15.23 -9.14
C LYS A 287 -1.18 -15.14 -9.81
N VAL A 288 -0.33 -14.29 -9.28
CA VAL A 288 1.05 -14.07 -9.71
C VAL A 288 1.92 -13.89 -8.46
N PHE A 289 3.24 -14.06 -8.56
CA PHE A 289 4.13 -14.17 -7.40
C PHE A 289 3.75 -15.34 -6.48
N ASP A 290 3.05 -16.33 -7.02
CA ASP A 290 2.44 -17.46 -6.32
C ASP A 290 3.39 -18.65 -6.18
N GLN A 291 4.66 -18.44 -6.48
CA GLN A 291 5.76 -19.39 -6.29
C GLN A 291 7.01 -18.66 -5.82
N PRO A 292 7.82 -19.25 -4.93
CA PRO A 292 9.12 -18.70 -4.58
C PRO A 292 10.10 -18.83 -5.74
N TYR A 293 11.02 -17.92 -5.80
CA TYR A 293 12.09 -17.90 -6.78
C TYR A 293 13.29 -18.69 -6.27
N ARG A 294 13.96 -19.40 -7.19
CA ARG A 294 15.22 -20.07 -6.87
C ARG A 294 16.37 -19.04 -6.93
N VAL A 295 17.05 -18.84 -5.82
CA VAL A 295 18.20 -17.94 -5.69
C VAL A 295 19.37 -18.73 -5.12
N ASP A 296 20.59 -18.14 -5.12
CA ASP A 296 21.81 -18.84 -4.67
C ASP A 296 21.70 -19.34 -3.21
N SER A 297 21.00 -18.61 -2.34
CA SER A 297 20.77 -18.96 -0.94
C SER A 297 19.65 -19.99 -0.70
N GLY A 298 18.89 -20.39 -1.72
CA GLY A 298 17.75 -21.30 -1.58
C GLY A 298 16.49 -20.80 -2.27
N TRP A 299 15.39 -20.74 -1.54
CA TRP A 299 14.14 -20.16 -2.01
C TRP A 299 13.96 -18.73 -1.50
N GLN A 300 13.26 -17.91 -2.27
CA GLN A 300 12.90 -16.55 -1.89
C GLN A 300 11.53 -16.18 -2.44
N TRP A 301 10.59 -15.87 -1.57
CA TRP A 301 9.32 -15.25 -1.93
C TRP A 301 9.49 -13.75 -2.16
N ALA A 302 8.77 -13.20 -3.12
CA ALA A 302 8.81 -11.76 -3.42
C ALA A 302 8.11 -10.92 -2.34
N SER A 303 7.08 -11.47 -1.72
CA SER A 303 6.29 -10.91 -0.63
C SER A 303 5.73 -12.05 0.23
N ASP A 304 5.15 -11.73 1.38
CA ASP A 304 4.28 -12.61 2.17
C ASP A 304 2.86 -12.69 1.60
N HIS A 305 2.53 -11.87 0.60
CA HIS A 305 1.30 -11.92 -0.18
C HIS A 305 1.53 -12.46 -1.59
N ILE A 306 0.48 -13.08 -2.13
CA ILE A 306 0.36 -13.44 -3.54
C ILE A 306 -0.28 -12.28 -4.29
N GLY A 307 0.34 -11.86 -5.39
CA GLY A 307 -0.21 -10.81 -6.23
C GLY A 307 -1.36 -11.29 -7.13
N LEU A 308 -2.14 -10.34 -7.59
CA LEU A 308 -3.20 -10.55 -8.57
C LEU A 308 -2.84 -9.86 -9.88
N PHE A 309 -3.15 -10.53 -10.99
CA PHE A 309 -2.98 -10.01 -12.35
C PHE A 309 -4.32 -10.09 -13.08
N ILE A 310 -4.66 -9.02 -13.79
CA ILE A 310 -5.82 -9.01 -14.67
C ILE A 310 -5.48 -8.47 -16.06
N GLU A 311 -6.26 -8.92 -17.03
CA GLU A 311 -6.34 -8.32 -18.36
C GLU A 311 -7.75 -7.78 -18.58
N ILE A 312 -7.83 -6.52 -18.99
CA ILE A 312 -9.10 -5.86 -19.32
C ILE A 312 -9.09 -5.36 -20.77
N LYS A 313 -10.24 -5.43 -21.41
CA LYS A 313 -10.51 -4.80 -22.71
C LYS A 313 -11.25 -3.48 -22.51
N PRO A 314 -11.23 -2.61 -23.55
CA PRO A 314 -12.01 -1.39 -23.56
C PRO A 314 -13.50 -1.66 -23.41
#